data_5e6f5e8985c941caaccef9a7a3c55b90
#
_entry.id   5e6f5e8985c941caaccef9a7a3c55b90
#
_cell.length_a   1.000
_cell.length_b   1.000
_cell.length_c   1.000
_cell.angle_alpha   90.00
_cell.angle_beta   90.00
_cell.angle_gamma   90.00
#
_symmetry.space_group_name_H-M   'P 1'
#
loop_
_entity.id
_entity.type
_entity.pdbx_description
1 polymer ?
#
loop_
_entity_poly.entity_id
_entity_poly.type
_entity_poly.pdbx_seq_one_letter_code
_entity_poly.pdbx_strand_id
1 'polypeptide(L)'
;IKGAANFYQKKGKHIITSKTEHKAVLDTCRQLEREGFEVTYLAPQSNGIIDLKELEAAMRDDTILVSIMHVNNEIGVVQDIATIGEMCRARGIIYHVDATQSVGKLPIDLSQLKVDLMSFSGHKIYGPKGIGALYVRRKPRIRIEAQMHGGGHERGMRSGTLPVHQIVGMGEAYRIAKEEMETEMARLRTLRNRLWDGVKDMEEVYLNGDLKQGAPNILNVSFNYVEGESLIMALKDLAVSSGSACTSASLEPSYVLRALGMTDELAHSSIRFSLGRFTTEEEIDYTIKLVRNSIGRLRDLSPLWEMFKQGVDLNSIEWSHH
;
A
#
# COMPACT_ATOMS: atom_id res chain seq x y z
N ILE A 1 8.68 14.24 2.52
CA ILE A 1 9.77 13.57 3.26
C ILE A 1 11.05 14.39 3.15
N LYS A 2 11.67 14.56 1.96
CA LYS A 2 12.95 15.28 1.81
C LYS A 2 12.89 16.70 2.40
N GLY A 3 11.85 17.47 2.06
CA GLY A 3 11.72 18.84 2.57
C GLY A 3 11.63 18.93 4.08
N ALA A 4 10.98 17.97 4.73
CA ALA A 4 10.94 17.88 6.19
C ALA A 4 12.30 17.45 6.75
N ALA A 5 12.91 16.39 6.21
CA ALA A 5 14.22 15.92 6.65
C ALA A 5 15.27 17.03 6.59
N ASN A 6 15.37 17.74 5.47
CA ASN A 6 16.32 18.82 5.28
C ASN A 6 16.06 19.98 6.22
N PHE A 7 14.81 20.36 6.45
CA PHE A 7 14.48 21.45 7.35
C PHE A 7 14.84 21.13 8.81
N TYR A 8 14.58 19.90 9.25
CA TYR A 8 14.75 19.50 10.64
C TYR A 8 16.11 18.82 10.94
N GLN A 9 17.02 18.68 9.96
CA GLN A 9 18.30 17.98 10.12
C GLN A 9 19.19 18.47 11.27
N LYS A 10 19.00 19.73 11.72
CA LYS A 10 19.75 20.27 12.88
C LYS A 10 19.24 19.72 14.22
N LYS A 11 18.04 19.13 14.26
CA LYS A 11 17.48 18.48 15.45
C LYS A 11 17.88 17.02 15.56
N GLY A 12 18.19 16.38 14.44
CA GLY A 12 18.55 14.98 14.35
C GLY A 12 18.55 14.51 12.91
N LYS A 13 19.01 13.29 12.69
CA LYS A 13 19.12 12.69 11.37
C LYS A 13 18.50 11.29 11.27
N HIS A 14 17.68 10.90 12.24
CA HIS A 14 17.04 9.60 12.24
C HIS A 14 15.59 9.69 11.73
N ILE A 15 15.24 8.76 10.85
CA ILE A 15 13.92 8.61 10.23
C ILE A 15 13.44 7.19 10.46
N ILE A 16 12.15 7.02 10.75
CA ILE A 16 11.51 5.71 10.86
C ILE A 16 10.47 5.57 9.75
N THR A 17 10.48 4.44 9.07
CA THR A 17 9.48 4.08 8.07
C THR A 17 9.19 2.58 8.10
N SER A 18 8.30 2.07 7.24
CA SER A 18 7.99 0.64 7.14
C SER A 18 8.64 0.02 5.91
N LYS A 19 8.99 -1.28 5.99
CA LYS A 19 9.43 -2.07 4.82
C LYS A 19 8.36 -2.20 3.74
N THR A 20 7.10 -2.00 4.09
CA THR A 20 5.94 -2.15 3.19
C THR A 20 5.45 -0.84 2.57
N GLU A 21 6.17 0.26 2.77
CA GLU A 21 5.85 1.54 2.14
C GLU A 21 5.92 1.46 0.61
N HIS A 22 5.23 2.37 -0.07
CA HIS A 22 5.39 2.53 -1.51
C HIS A 22 6.82 2.95 -1.86
N LYS A 23 7.32 2.57 -3.03
CA LYS A 23 8.69 2.94 -3.50
C LYS A 23 8.96 4.44 -3.45
N ALA A 24 7.95 5.29 -3.64
CA ALA A 24 8.09 6.74 -3.49
C ALA A 24 8.61 7.15 -2.10
N VAL A 25 8.28 6.40 -1.06
CA VAL A 25 8.81 6.60 0.30
C VAL A 25 10.15 5.88 0.47
N LEU A 26 10.22 4.59 0.12
CA LEU A 26 11.43 3.78 0.31
C LEU A 26 12.64 4.35 -0.44
N ASP A 27 12.48 4.68 -1.71
CA ASP A 27 13.59 5.20 -2.53
C ASP A 27 13.99 6.62 -2.09
N THR A 28 13.02 7.41 -1.60
CA THR A 28 13.30 8.70 -0.96
C THR A 28 14.11 8.52 0.32
N CYS A 29 13.77 7.56 1.17
CA CYS A 29 14.52 7.24 2.38
C CYS A 29 15.94 6.76 2.04
N ARG A 30 16.10 5.87 1.06
CA ARG A 30 17.42 5.43 0.57
C ARG A 30 18.28 6.58 0.04
N GLN A 31 17.64 7.57 -0.60
CA GLN A 31 18.36 8.77 -1.04
C GLN A 31 18.83 9.60 0.17
N LEU A 32 18.01 9.75 1.20
CA LEU A 32 18.39 10.46 2.42
C LEU A 32 19.50 9.73 3.18
N GLU A 33 19.55 8.40 3.17
CA GLU A 33 20.71 7.64 3.71
C GLU A 33 22.02 8.02 3.02
N ARG A 34 22.00 8.18 1.69
CA ARG A 34 23.18 8.66 0.93
C ARG A 34 23.57 10.10 1.29
N GLU A 35 22.62 10.89 1.79
CA GLU A 35 22.81 12.26 2.27
C GLU A 35 23.19 12.32 3.76
N GLY A 36 23.41 11.16 4.40
CA GLY A 36 23.90 11.05 5.77
C GLY A 36 22.81 11.03 6.83
N PHE A 37 21.57 10.70 6.45
CA PHE A 37 20.51 10.33 7.40
C PHE A 37 20.60 8.85 7.74
N GLU A 38 20.03 8.48 8.87
CA GLU A 38 19.87 7.08 9.29
C GLU A 38 18.37 6.71 9.22
N VAL A 39 18.05 5.56 8.64
CA VAL A 39 16.67 5.13 8.47
C VAL A 39 16.43 3.76 9.11
N THR A 40 15.45 3.69 10.00
CA THR A 40 14.93 2.42 10.52
C THR A 40 13.72 2.00 9.71
N TYR A 41 13.80 0.81 9.10
CA TYR A 41 12.72 0.18 8.34
C TYR A 41 12.04 -0.88 9.19
N LEU A 42 10.88 -0.56 9.77
CA LEU A 42 10.10 -1.50 10.58
C LEU A 42 9.55 -2.65 9.72
N ALA A 43 9.70 -3.86 10.20
CA ALA A 43 9.04 -5.01 9.64
C ALA A 43 7.57 -5.03 10.11
N PRO A 44 6.58 -5.27 9.23
CA PRO A 44 5.22 -5.50 9.67
C PRO A 44 5.08 -6.89 10.30
N GLN A 45 4.00 -7.09 11.05
CA GLN A 45 3.54 -8.41 11.44
C GLN A 45 3.05 -9.20 10.20
N SER A 46 2.81 -10.49 10.33
CA SER A 46 2.38 -11.36 9.22
C SER A 46 1.07 -10.92 8.55
N ASN A 47 0.22 -10.18 9.26
CA ASN A 47 -0.99 -9.56 8.71
C ASN A 47 -0.76 -8.19 8.07
N GLY A 48 0.47 -7.67 8.08
CA GLY A 48 0.84 -6.38 7.48
C GLY A 48 0.71 -5.17 8.39
N ILE A 49 0.26 -5.34 9.63
CA ILE A 49 0.13 -4.25 10.62
C ILE A 49 1.48 -4.01 11.29
N ILE A 50 1.84 -2.75 11.52
CA ILE A 50 3.03 -2.37 12.27
C ILE A 50 2.79 -2.55 13.76
N ASP A 51 3.72 -3.22 14.45
CA ASP A 51 3.69 -3.31 15.90
C ASP A 51 4.06 -1.95 16.52
N LEU A 52 3.12 -1.39 17.28
CA LEU A 52 3.30 -0.08 17.91
C LEU A 52 4.39 -0.09 19.00
N LYS A 53 4.66 -1.25 19.62
CA LYS A 53 5.76 -1.37 20.59
C LYS A 53 7.12 -1.34 19.90
N GLU A 54 7.24 -1.97 18.73
CA GLU A 54 8.45 -1.91 17.91
C GLU A 54 8.69 -0.49 17.39
N LEU A 55 7.62 0.20 16.96
CA LEU A 55 7.70 1.60 16.57
C LEU A 55 8.19 2.47 17.74
N GLU A 56 7.62 2.28 18.92
CA GLU A 56 8.02 3.04 20.11
C GLU A 56 9.48 2.81 20.50
N ALA A 57 9.92 1.55 20.48
CA ALA A 57 11.29 1.15 20.74
C ALA A 57 12.30 1.70 19.73
N ALA A 58 11.87 1.91 18.48
CA ALA A 58 12.71 2.48 17.42
C ALA A 58 12.87 4.01 17.53
N MET A 59 11.98 4.70 18.28
CA MET A 59 12.06 6.15 18.45
C MET A 59 13.23 6.54 19.35
N ARG A 60 14.13 7.37 18.82
CA ARG A 60 15.34 7.89 19.49
C ARG A 60 15.22 9.39 19.72
N ASP A 61 16.12 9.96 20.51
CA ASP A 61 16.16 11.41 20.76
C ASP A 61 16.48 12.23 19.50
N ASP A 62 17.22 11.63 18.54
CA ASP A 62 17.54 12.24 17.25
C ASP A 62 16.57 11.86 16.12
N THR A 63 15.46 11.18 16.44
CA THR A 63 14.39 10.89 15.47
C THR A 63 13.63 12.16 15.13
N ILE A 64 13.62 12.55 13.86
CA ILE A 64 12.95 13.77 13.39
C ILE A 64 11.67 13.50 12.61
N LEU A 65 11.55 12.32 12.02
CA LEU A 65 10.45 12.00 11.11
C LEU A 65 10.06 10.53 11.25
N VAL A 66 8.76 10.28 11.34
CA VAL A 66 8.13 8.97 11.12
C VAL A 66 7.27 9.08 9.86
N SER A 67 7.42 8.12 8.94
CA SER A 67 6.62 8.03 7.72
C SER A 67 6.01 6.65 7.61
N ILE A 68 4.73 6.51 7.93
CA ILE A 68 3.96 5.26 7.85
C ILE A 68 2.70 5.52 7.06
N MET A 69 2.49 4.74 5.99
CA MET A 69 1.32 4.87 5.12
C MET A 69 0.03 4.48 5.85
N HIS A 70 -1.08 5.07 5.44
CA HIS A 70 -2.38 4.77 6.03
C HIS A 70 -2.95 3.44 5.52
N VAL A 71 -2.99 3.26 4.19
CA VAL A 71 -3.50 2.03 3.55
C VAL A 71 -2.44 1.49 2.61
N ASN A 72 -2.06 0.24 2.79
CA ASN A 72 -1.12 -0.41 1.89
C ASN A 72 -1.76 -0.67 0.52
N ASN A 73 -1.05 -0.31 -0.54
CA ASN A 73 -1.54 -0.39 -1.93
C ASN A 73 -1.58 -1.81 -2.50
N GLU A 74 -0.94 -2.79 -1.86
CA GLU A 74 -0.91 -4.18 -2.34
C GLU A 74 -1.84 -5.08 -1.54
N ILE A 75 -1.78 -5.04 -0.21
CA ILE A 75 -2.52 -5.92 0.69
C ILE A 75 -3.72 -5.26 1.34
N GLY A 76 -3.90 -3.95 1.16
CA GLY A 76 -5.05 -3.21 1.64
C GLY A 76 -5.12 -2.95 3.15
N VAL A 77 -4.14 -3.38 3.95
CA VAL A 77 -4.17 -3.16 5.41
C VAL A 77 -4.15 -1.69 5.76
N VAL A 78 -4.91 -1.36 6.81
CA VAL A 78 -5.08 0.00 7.35
C VAL A 78 -4.30 0.13 8.64
N GLN A 79 -3.30 1.02 8.67
CA GLN A 79 -2.50 1.30 9.87
C GLN A 79 -3.24 2.27 10.81
N ASP A 80 -3.00 2.15 12.11
CA ASP A 80 -3.55 3.03 13.13
C ASP A 80 -2.80 4.37 13.17
N ILE A 81 -3.10 5.24 12.21
CA ILE A 81 -2.47 6.57 12.10
C ILE A 81 -2.85 7.50 13.26
N ALA A 82 -3.93 7.22 13.98
CA ALA A 82 -4.33 8.00 15.15
C ALA A 82 -3.35 7.76 16.30
N THR A 83 -3.15 6.50 16.68
CA THR A 83 -2.23 6.14 17.77
C THR A 83 -0.78 6.50 17.41
N ILE A 84 -0.34 6.22 16.19
CA ILE A 84 1.01 6.60 15.71
C ILE A 84 1.20 8.12 15.81
N GLY A 85 0.19 8.90 15.43
CA GLY A 85 0.22 10.34 15.49
C GLY A 85 0.35 10.86 16.93
N GLU A 86 -0.34 10.28 17.90
CA GLU A 86 -0.20 10.63 19.31
C GLU A 86 1.20 10.30 19.85
N MET A 87 1.74 9.12 19.50
CA MET A 87 3.11 8.73 19.89
C MET A 87 4.15 9.70 19.35
N CYS A 88 4.07 10.07 18.05
CA CYS A 88 4.97 11.04 17.44
C CYS A 88 4.85 12.41 18.09
N ARG A 89 3.61 12.88 18.32
CA ARG A 89 3.33 14.19 18.93
C ARG A 89 3.89 14.29 20.32
N ALA A 90 3.77 13.25 21.14
CA ALA A 90 4.30 13.18 22.51
C ALA A 90 5.82 13.34 22.57
N ARG A 91 6.54 12.95 21.51
CA ARG A 91 8.00 13.03 21.41
C ARG A 91 8.50 14.18 20.54
N GLY A 92 7.60 15.01 20.01
CA GLY A 92 7.96 16.13 19.12
C GLY A 92 8.52 15.70 17.76
N ILE A 93 8.20 14.48 17.32
CA ILE A 93 8.60 13.90 16.03
C ILE A 93 7.56 14.29 14.97
N ILE A 94 8.00 14.68 13.79
CA ILE A 94 7.12 14.96 12.65
C ILE A 94 6.53 13.64 12.13
N TYR A 95 5.21 13.62 11.93
CA TYR A 95 4.53 12.47 11.38
C TYR A 95 4.02 12.74 9.96
N HIS A 96 4.56 12.01 9.00
CA HIS A 96 4.10 11.97 7.61
C HIS A 96 3.29 10.70 7.34
N VAL A 97 2.19 10.86 6.62
CA VAL A 97 1.34 9.75 6.16
C VAL A 97 1.24 9.79 4.63
N ASP A 98 1.63 8.69 3.98
CA ASP A 98 1.18 8.44 2.62
C ASP A 98 -0.27 7.96 2.67
N ALA A 99 -1.19 8.82 2.26
CA ALA A 99 -2.62 8.56 2.25
C ALA A 99 -3.19 8.36 0.84
N THR A 100 -2.33 8.03 -0.11
CA THR A 100 -2.69 7.87 -1.53
C THR A 100 -3.80 6.84 -1.73
N GLN A 101 -3.86 5.80 -0.93
CA GLN A 101 -4.89 4.76 -1.02
C GLN A 101 -6.08 5.00 -0.08
N SER A 102 -6.03 5.98 0.82
CA SER A 102 -7.07 6.20 1.82
C SER A 102 -7.90 7.46 1.64
N VAL A 103 -7.29 8.58 1.17
CA VAL A 103 -8.05 9.83 0.97
C VAL A 103 -9.13 9.63 -0.09
N GLY A 104 -10.35 10.00 0.23
CA GLY A 104 -11.54 9.78 -0.61
C GLY A 104 -12.14 8.38 -0.51
N LYS A 105 -11.57 7.47 0.32
CA LYS A 105 -12.06 6.11 0.53
C LYS A 105 -12.33 5.78 2.00
N LEU A 106 -11.56 6.36 2.91
CA LEU A 106 -11.74 6.23 4.34
C LEU A 106 -11.95 7.61 4.97
N PRO A 107 -12.73 7.72 6.06
CA PRO A 107 -12.89 8.97 6.78
C PRO A 107 -11.54 9.43 7.35
N ILE A 108 -11.18 10.68 7.08
CA ILE A 108 -9.97 11.32 7.60
C ILE A 108 -10.34 12.71 8.10
N ASP A 109 -10.16 12.96 9.40
CA ASP A 109 -10.32 14.26 10.03
C ASP A 109 -9.01 14.72 10.63
N LEU A 110 -8.31 15.63 9.94
CA LEU A 110 -7.02 16.18 10.37
C LEU A 110 -7.14 17.16 11.55
N SER A 111 -8.34 17.53 11.95
CA SER A 111 -8.56 18.28 13.19
C SER A 111 -8.41 17.40 14.43
N GLN A 112 -8.72 16.12 14.31
CA GLN A 112 -8.61 15.11 15.36
C GLN A 112 -7.28 14.35 15.30
N LEU A 113 -6.83 14.00 14.10
CA LEU A 113 -5.60 13.23 13.89
C LEU A 113 -4.34 14.09 14.08
N LYS A 114 -3.33 13.56 14.74
CA LYS A 114 -2.04 14.23 14.97
C LYS A 114 -1.05 13.98 13.81
N VAL A 115 -1.53 14.09 12.59
CA VAL A 115 -0.72 13.97 11.37
C VAL A 115 -0.19 15.34 10.98
N ASP A 116 1.09 15.47 10.71
CA ASP A 116 1.74 16.75 10.38
C ASP A 116 1.86 16.99 8.89
N LEU A 117 2.10 15.92 8.12
CA LEU A 117 2.21 15.91 6.67
C LEU A 117 1.39 14.75 6.11
N MET A 118 0.63 14.98 5.04
CA MET A 118 -0.14 13.93 4.39
C MET A 118 -0.07 14.09 2.88
N SER A 119 0.41 13.04 2.20
CA SER A 119 0.52 12.99 0.74
C SER A 119 -0.62 12.19 0.12
N PHE A 120 -1.19 12.67 -0.99
CA PHE A 120 -2.23 11.96 -1.73
C PHE A 120 -2.27 12.41 -3.19
N SER A 121 -2.93 11.64 -4.05
CA SER A 121 -2.93 11.84 -5.50
C SER A 121 -4.34 11.89 -6.10
N GLY A 122 -4.50 12.58 -7.23
CA GLY A 122 -5.79 12.70 -7.90
C GLY A 122 -6.25 11.43 -8.63
N HIS A 123 -5.32 10.72 -9.28
CA HIS A 123 -5.67 9.58 -10.14
C HIS A 123 -6.10 8.30 -9.40
N LYS A 124 -6.01 8.26 -8.08
CA LYS A 124 -6.49 7.11 -7.27
C LYS A 124 -7.96 7.23 -6.85
N ILE A 125 -8.61 8.35 -7.21
CA ILE A 125 -10.03 8.64 -6.94
C ILE A 125 -10.75 9.13 -8.20
N TYR A 126 -10.34 8.63 -9.36
CA TYR A 126 -10.92 8.97 -10.67
C TYR A 126 -10.65 10.42 -11.13
N GLY A 127 -9.71 11.10 -10.50
CA GLY A 127 -9.21 12.40 -10.92
C GLY A 127 -8.10 12.31 -11.96
N PRO A 128 -7.60 13.44 -12.45
CA PRO A 128 -6.55 13.46 -13.47
C PRO A 128 -5.21 12.90 -12.95
N LYS A 129 -4.45 12.28 -13.86
CA LYS A 129 -3.05 11.91 -13.63
C LYS A 129 -2.17 13.15 -13.62
N GLY A 130 -1.01 13.07 -12.95
CA GLY A 130 -0.03 14.15 -12.93
C GLY A 130 -0.26 15.21 -11.84
N ILE A 131 -1.31 15.07 -11.03
CA ILE A 131 -1.61 15.97 -9.92
C ILE A 131 -1.71 15.18 -8.59
N GLY A 132 -1.18 15.76 -7.55
CA GLY A 132 -1.32 15.33 -6.16
C GLY A 132 -1.28 16.52 -5.23
N ALA A 133 -1.46 16.27 -3.95
CA ALA A 133 -1.39 17.31 -2.93
C ALA A 133 -0.62 16.83 -1.69
N LEU A 134 -0.06 17.81 -0.99
CA LEU A 134 0.57 17.65 0.31
C LEU A 134 -0.16 18.54 1.32
N TYR A 135 -0.77 17.92 2.32
CA TYR A 135 -1.20 18.65 3.50
C TYR A 135 0.00 18.94 4.39
N VAL A 136 0.14 20.19 4.81
CA VAL A 136 1.15 20.65 5.76
C VAL A 136 0.46 21.33 6.94
N ARG A 137 0.61 20.78 8.14
CA ARG A 137 -0.05 21.30 9.36
C ARG A 137 0.42 22.68 9.70
N ARG A 138 -0.53 23.55 10.06
CA ARG A 138 -0.25 24.95 10.44
C ARG A 138 -0.17 25.16 11.96
N LYS A 139 -0.84 24.33 12.75
CA LYS A 139 -0.86 24.43 14.22
C LYS A 139 -0.75 23.01 14.81
N PRO A 140 0.37 22.65 15.46
CA PRO A 140 1.64 23.42 15.47
C PRO A 140 2.18 23.61 14.06
N ARG A 141 2.96 24.68 13.87
CA ARG A 141 3.47 25.03 12.53
C ARG A 141 4.57 24.06 12.11
N ILE A 142 4.28 23.29 11.06
CA ILE A 142 5.26 22.45 10.38
C ILE A 142 5.89 23.23 9.22
N ARG A 143 7.18 23.04 9.00
CA ARG A 143 7.93 23.64 7.91
C ARG A 143 8.57 22.55 7.07
N ILE A 144 8.69 22.82 5.79
CA ILE A 144 9.43 22.00 4.84
C ILE A 144 10.33 22.91 4.00
N GLU A 145 11.48 22.40 3.64
CA GLU A 145 12.35 23.03 2.66
C GLU A 145 11.85 22.72 1.24
N ALA A 146 11.75 23.72 0.41
CA ALA A 146 11.33 23.56 -0.99
C ALA A 146 12.33 22.67 -1.74
N GLN A 147 11.81 21.69 -2.49
CA GLN A 147 12.62 20.84 -3.37
C GLN A 147 12.68 21.36 -4.80
N MET A 148 11.74 22.24 -5.17
CA MET A 148 11.69 22.92 -6.46
C MET A 148 11.64 24.42 -6.23
N HIS A 149 12.58 25.15 -6.82
CA HIS A 149 12.75 26.58 -6.67
C HIS A 149 12.24 27.36 -7.90
N GLY A 150 11.96 28.63 -7.74
CA GLY A 150 11.42 29.55 -8.76
C GLY A 150 10.14 30.25 -8.25
N GLY A 151 9.59 31.18 -8.88
CA GLY A 151 8.33 31.93 -8.70
C GLY A 151 7.57 31.96 -7.35
N GLY A 152 7.98 31.21 -6.35
CA GLY A 152 7.37 31.23 -4.99
C GLY A 152 5.94 30.66 -4.91
N HIS A 153 5.51 29.87 -5.88
CA HIS A 153 4.19 29.23 -5.88
C HIS A 153 4.01 28.31 -4.67
N GLU A 154 2.77 27.98 -4.34
CA GLU A 154 2.41 27.18 -3.18
C GLU A 154 3.08 27.69 -1.87
N ARG A 155 3.06 29.00 -1.69
CA ARG A 155 3.65 29.70 -0.52
C ARG A 155 5.16 29.45 -0.36
N GLY A 156 5.86 29.27 -1.47
CA GLY A 156 7.28 28.99 -1.52
C GLY A 156 7.65 27.53 -1.25
N MET A 157 6.69 26.66 -1.02
CA MET A 157 6.97 25.23 -0.75
C MET A 157 7.19 24.40 -2.00
N ARG A 158 6.58 24.79 -3.12
CA ARG A 158 6.74 24.11 -4.42
C ARG A 158 6.51 25.11 -5.53
N SER A 159 7.56 25.51 -6.18
CA SER A 159 7.53 26.47 -7.29
C SER A 159 7.19 25.80 -8.63
N GLY A 160 6.64 26.57 -9.55
CA GLY A 160 6.21 26.17 -10.88
C GLY A 160 4.77 26.60 -11.16
N THR A 161 4.49 27.01 -12.40
CA THR A 161 3.14 27.41 -12.81
C THR A 161 2.14 26.31 -12.48
N LEU A 162 1.05 26.69 -11.83
CA LEU A 162 0.03 25.75 -11.36
C LEU A 162 -0.74 25.13 -12.54
N PRO A 163 -0.90 23.80 -12.57
CA PRO A 163 -1.68 23.10 -13.60
C PRO A 163 -3.18 23.21 -13.26
N VAL A 164 -3.79 24.38 -13.51
CA VAL A 164 -5.14 24.75 -13.06
C VAL A 164 -6.19 23.70 -13.42
N HIS A 165 -6.16 23.19 -14.65
CA HIS A 165 -7.12 22.17 -15.12
C HIS A 165 -7.03 20.85 -14.33
N GLN A 166 -5.83 20.42 -13.95
CA GLN A 166 -5.63 19.23 -13.13
C GLN A 166 -6.06 19.48 -11.67
N ILE A 167 -5.77 20.67 -11.14
CA ILE A 167 -6.19 21.06 -9.77
C ILE A 167 -7.71 21.07 -9.67
N VAL A 168 -8.40 21.69 -10.62
CA VAL A 168 -9.86 21.73 -10.66
C VAL A 168 -10.45 20.32 -10.79
N GLY A 169 -9.90 19.49 -11.70
CA GLY A 169 -10.33 18.10 -11.87
C GLY A 169 -10.10 17.24 -10.62
N MET A 170 -8.97 17.42 -9.93
CA MET A 170 -8.71 16.77 -8.66
C MET A 170 -9.69 17.24 -7.57
N GLY A 171 -9.96 18.54 -7.48
CA GLY A 171 -10.92 19.11 -6.53
C GLY A 171 -12.33 18.52 -6.71
N GLU A 172 -12.79 18.40 -7.95
CA GLU A 172 -14.09 17.79 -8.27
C GLU A 172 -14.11 16.30 -7.93
N ALA A 173 -13.05 15.55 -8.24
CA ALA A 173 -12.96 14.14 -7.88
C ALA A 173 -13.04 13.92 -6.36
N TYR A 174 -12.43 14.80 -5.56
CA TYR A 174 -12.54 14.75 -4.11
C TYR A 174 -13.90 15.17 -3.59
N ARG A 175 -14.57 16.12 -4.23
CA ARG A 175 -15.94 16.51 -3.90
C ARG A 175 -16.89 15.31 -4.06
N ILE A 176 -16.84 14.64 -5.21
CA ILE A 176 -17.63 13.44 -5.49
C ILE A 176 -17.28 12.32 -4.49
N ALA A 177 -15.99 12.05 -4.29
CA ALA A 177 -15.56 11.03 -3.35
C ALA A 177 -16.07 11.27 -1.93
N LYS A 178 -16.12 12.53 -1.47
CA LYS A 178 -16.66 12.87 -0.14
C LYS A 178 -18.16 12.59 -0.03
N GLU A 179 -18.91 12.88 -1.08
CA GLU A 179 -20.37 12.66 -1.12
C GLU A 179 -20.74 11.17 -1.18
N GLU A 180 -19.97 10.40 -1.95
CA GLU A 180 -20.24 8.99 -2.24
C GLU A 180 -19.57 8.01 -1.27
N MET A 181 -18.56 8.45 -0.50
CA MET A 181 -17.63 7.61 0.22
C MET A 181 -18.30 6.56 1.11
N GLU A 182 -19.27 6.95 1.91
CA GLU A 182 -19.92 6.04 2.87
C GLU A 182 -20.65 4.90 2.15
N THR A 183 -21.49 5.26 1.18
CA THR A 183 -22.28 4.29 0.39
C THR A 183 -21.39 3.43 -0.48
N GLU A 184 -20.44 4.05 -1.19
CA GLU A 184 -19.51 3.35 -2.08
C GLU A 184 -18.63 2.35 -1.31
N MET A 185 -18.05 2.77 -0.19
CA MET A 185 -17.17 1.89 0.60
C MET A 185 -17.93 0.76 1.30
N ALA A 186 -19.17 0.97 1.73
CA ALA A 186 -20.01 -0.10 2.26
C ALA A 186 -20.30 -1.16 1.18
N ARG A 187 -20.67 -0.73 -0.02
CA ARG A 187 -20.90 -1.60 -1.17
C ARG A 187 -19.64 -2.37 -1.57
N LEU A 188 -18.50 -1.69 -1.69
CA LEU A 188 -17.22 -2.32 -2.04
C LEU A 188 -16.77 -3.35 -1.00
N ARG A 189 -17.01 -3.09 0.27
CA ARG A 189 -16.74 -4.07 1.34
C ARG A 189 -17.55 -5.35 1.15
N THR A 190 -18.83 -5.22 0.80
CA THR A 190 -19.70 -6.37 0.52
C THR A 190 -19.17 -7.16 -0.68
N LEU A 191 -18.83 -6.48 -1.77
CA LEU A 191 -18.29 -7.11 -2.99
C LEU A 191 -16.94 -7.79 -2.73
N ARG A 192 -16.03 -7.14 -1.99
CA ARG A 192 -14.73 -7.71 -1.60
C ARG A 192 -14.91 -8.97 -0.77
N ASN A 193 -15.81 -8.94 0.21
CA ASN A 193 -16.05 -10.09 1.06
C ASN A 193 -16.69 -11.23 0.27
N ARG A 194 -17.65 -10.94 -0.64
CA ARG A 194 -18.24 -11.93 -1.56
C ARG A 194 -17.16 -12.61 -2.42
N LEU A 195 -16.19 -11.84 -2.96
CA LEU A 195 -15.08 -12.40 -3.72
C LEU A 195 -14.24 -13.34 -2.86
N TRP A 196 -13.86 -12.90 -1.65
CA TRP A 196 -13.10 -13.73 -0.71
C TRP A 196 -13.87 -15.00 -0.32
N ASP A 197 -15.13 -14.88 0.05
CA ASP A 197 -15.98 -16.02 0.41
C ASP A 197 -16.11 -17.03 -0.72
N GLY A 198 -16.07 -16.57 -1.97
CA GLY A 198 -16.14 -17.40 -3.16
C GLY A 198 -14.85 -18.16 -3.50
N VAL A 199 -13.73 -17.85 -2.86
CA VAL A 199 -12.43 -18.51 -3.15
C VAL A 199 -11.72 -19.10 -1.93
N LYS A 200 -12.08 -18.67 -0.71
CA LYS A 200 -11.38 -19.04 0.54
C LYS A 200 -11.45 -20.53 0.91
N ASP A 201 -12.43 -21.26 0.38
CA ASP A 201 -12.63 -22.70 0.59
C ASP A 201 -11.75 -23.57 -0.34
N MET A 202 -11.09 -22.96 -1.30
CA MET A 202 -10.14 -23.67 -2.15
C MET A 202 -8.90 -24.04 -1.35
N GLU A 203 -8.42 -25.28 -1.53
CA GLU A 203 -7.21 -25.78 -0.86
C GLU A 203 -6.00 -24.92 -1.22
N GLU A 204 -5.12 -24.65 -0.25
CA GLU A 204 -3.89 -23.88 -0.45
C GLU A 204 -4.12 -22.47 -1.03
N VAL A 205 -5.16 -21.80 -0.56
CA VAL A 205 -5.47 -20.39 -0.86
C VAL A 205 -5.37 -19.56 0.40
N TYR A 206 -4.61 -18.48 0.33
CA TYR A 206 -4.25 -17.65 1.49
C TYR A 206 -4.58 -16.18 1.27
N LEU A 207 -5.20 -15.59 2.28
CA LEU A 207 -5.39 -14.14 2.34
C LEU A 207 -4.07 -13.46 2.73
N ASN A 208 -3.65 -12.45 1.97
CA ASN A 208 -2.53 -11.61 2.30
C ASN A 208 -3.03 -10.30 2.90
N GLY A 209 -2.74 -10.06 4.17
CA GLY A 209 -3.22 -8.91 4.91
C GLY A 209 -4.28 -9.27 5.96
N ASP A 210 -5.22 -8.35 6.20
CA ASP A 210 -6.26 -8.48 7.22
C ASP A 210 -7.59 -7.91 6.71
N LEU A 211 -8.67 -8.72 6.71
CA LEU A 211 -9.99 -8.27 6.25
C LEU A 211 -10.66 -7.31 7.22
N LYS A 212 -10.41 -7.45 8.53
CA LYS A 212 -11.04 -6.61 9.56
C LYS A 212 -10.41 -5.23 9.58
N GLN A 213 -9.08 -5.19 9.47
CA GLN A 213 -8.29 -3.96 9.36
C GLN A 213 -7.89 -3.67 7.92
N GLY A 214 -8.71 -4.08 6.96
CA GLY A 214 -8.48 -3.95 5.53
C GLY A 214 -9.37 -2.91 4.86
N ALA A 215 -8.81 -2.19 3.90
CA ALA A 215 -9.54 -1.28 3.04
C ALA A 215 -10.64 -2.04 2.26
N PRO A 216 -11.80 -1.43 2.06
CA PRO A 216 -12.96 -2.14 1.49
C PRO A 216 -12.82 -2.53 0.02
N ASN A 217 -11.85 -1.95 -0.68
CA ASN A 217 -11.70 -2.06 -2.13
C ASN A 217 -10.48 -2.86 -2.59
N ILE A 218 -9.71 -3.44 -1.68
CA ILE A 218 -8.48 -4.21 -2.00
C ILE A 218 -8.58 -5.59 -1.36
N LEU A 219 -8.29 -6.61 -2.15
CA LEU A 219 -8.15 -7.99 -1.73
C LEU A 219 -6.89 -8.57 -2.38
N ASN A 220 -5.97 -9.08 -1.58
CA ASN A 220 -4.78 -9.77 -2.07
C ASN A 220 -4.83 -11.24 -1.63
N VAL A 221 -4.69 -12.15 -2.58
CA VAL A 221 -4.83 -13.59 -2.37
C VAL A 221 -3.70 -14.32 -3.06
N SER A 222 -3.06 -15.24 -2.36
CA SER A 222 -2.08 -16.17 -2.94
C SER A 222 -2.73 -17.52 -3.21
N PHE A 223 -2.39 -18.11 -4.36
CA PHE A 223 -2.88 -19.40 -4.83
C PHE A 223 -1.68 -20.34 -4.97
N ASN A 224 -1.35 -21.09 -3.92
CA ASN A 224 -0.16 -21.92 -3.90
C ASN A 224 -0.18 -23.01 -5.01
N TYR A 225 1.00 -23.43 -5.43
CA TYR A 225 1.24 -24.44 -6.48
C TYR A 225 0.75 -24.04 -7.88
N VAL A 226 0.66 -22.74 -8.13
CA VAL A 226 0.33 -22.16 -9.43
C VAL A 226 1.43 -21.16 -9.80
N GLU A 227 1.94 -21.27 -11.01
CA GLU A 227 2.93 -20.33 -11.52
C GLU A 227 2.26 -18.97 -11.82
N GLY A 228 2.88 -17.87 -11.34
CA GLY A 228 2.25 -16.54 -11.31
C GLY A 228 1.97 -15.94 -12.68
N GLU A 229 2.86 -16.11 -13.66
CA GLU A 229 2.64 -15.61 -15.03
C GLU A 229 1.51 -16.37 -15.72
N SER A 230 1.51 -17.70 -15.59
CA SER A 230 0.43 -18.55 -16.10
C SER A 230 -0.92 -18.18 -15.48
N LEU A 231 -0.92 -17.83 -14.21
CA LEU A 231 -2.14 -17.37 -13.52
C LEU A 231 -2.66 -16.05 -14.10
N ILE A 232 -1.79 -15.05 -14.28
CA ILE A 232 -2.16 -13.77 -14.91
C ILE A 232 -2.71 -13.99 -16.33
N MET A 233 -2.04 -14.86 -17.12
CA MET A 233 -2.48 -15.18 -18.48
C MET A 233 -3.84 -15.91 -18.48
N ALA A 234 -4.08 -16.79 -17.52
CA ALA A 234 -5.36 -17.50 -17.41
C ALA A 234 -6.52 -16.56 -16.98
N LEU A 235 -6.20 -15.46 -16.30
CA LEU A 235 -7.14 -14.41 -15.89
C LEU A 235 -7.22 -13.22 -16.85
N LYS A 236 -6.85 -13.40 -18.13
CA LYS A 236 -6.77 -12.35 -19.16
C LYS A 236 -8.04 -11.50 -19.33
N ASP A 237 -9.19 -12.05 -18.99
CA ASP A 237 -10.48 -11.37 -19.07
C ASP A 237 -10.74 -10.44 -17.87
N LEU A 238 -9.84 -10.43 -16.88
CA LEU A 238 -9.89 -9.57 -15.70
C LEU A 238 -8.71 -8.57 -15.71
N ALA A 239 -9.00 -7.34 -15.34
CA ALA A 239 -7.97 -6.33 -15.08
C ALA A 239 -7.44 -6.48 -13.64
N VAL A 240 -6.62 -7.49 -13.41
CA VAL A 240 -5.97 -7.78 -12.11
C VAL A 240 -4.48 -7.44 -12.15
N SER A 241 -3.83 -7.53 -11.00
CA SER A 241 -2.40 -7.23 -10.86
C SER A 241 -1.74 -8.35 -10.06
N SER A 242 -0.55 -8.77 -10.46
CA SER A 242 0.32 -9.54 -9.56
C SER A 242 0.79 -8.66 -8.40
N GLY A 243 1.21 -9.25 -7.29
CA GLY A 243 1.80 -8.51 -6.18
C GLY A 243 3.03 -7.68 -6.58
N SER A 244 3.72 -8.05 -7.66
CA SER A 244 4.91 -7.36 -8.19
C SER A 244 4.60 -6.19 -9.14
N ALA A 245 3.37 -5.76 -9.31
CA ALA A 245 2.93 -4.80 -10.33
C ALA A 245 3.61 -3.41 -10.30
N CYS A 246 4.32 -3.06 -9.24
CA CYS A 246 5.10 -1.81 -9.18
C CYS A 246 6.48 -1.93 -9.86
N THR A 247 6.89 -3.13 -10.28
CA THR A 247 8.16 -3.41 -10.96
C THR A 247 7.92 -4.24 -12.21
N SER A 248 7.13 -3.69 -13.13
CA SER A 248 6.76 -4.34 -14.41
C SER A 248 7.92 -4.77 -15.31
N ALA A 249 9.15 -4.65 -14.86
CA ALA A 249 10.37 -5.06 -15.57
C ALA A 249 11.20 -6.11 -14.80
N SER A 250 10.82 -6.54 -13.59
CA SER A 250 11.56 -7.56 -12.84
C SER A 250 10.64 -8.73 -12.48
N LEU A 251 11.15 -9.93 -12.71
CA LEU A 251 10.55 -11.21 -12.29
C LEU A 251 10.60 -11.40 -10.75
N GLU A 252 10.95 -10.37 -9.99
CA GLU A 252 11.06 -10.47 -8.54
C GLU A 252 9.68 -10.47 -7.85
N PRO A 253 9.50 -11.32 -6.82
CA PRO A 253 8.28 -11.32 -6.02
C PRO A 253 8.11 -10.01 -5.27
N SER A 254 6.86 -9.72 -4.86
CA SER A 254 6.54 -8.51 -4.11
C SER A 254 7.38 -8.38 -2.84
N TYR A 255 8.10 -7.25 -2.70
CA TYR A 255 8.83 -6.93 -1.47
C TYR A 255 7.88 -6.74 -0.27
N VAL A 256 6.62 -6.34 -0.51
CA VAL A 256 5.59 -6.23 0.52
C VAL A 256 5.28 -7.61 1.07
N LEU A 257 4.99 -8.59 0.22
CA LEU A 257 4.67 -9.96 0.62
C LEU A 257 5.86 -10.66 1.28
N ARG A 258 7.07 -10.44 0.77
CA ARG A 258 8.30 -10.89 1.43
C ARG A 258 8.46 -10.31 2.83
N ALA A 259 8.10 -9.03 3.03
CA ALA A 259 8.16 -8.39 4.34
C ALA A 259 7.15 -8.97 5.34
N LEU A 260 6.07 -9.62 4.87
CA LEU A 260 5.15 -10.41 5.70
C LEU A 260 5.70 -11.77 6.11
N GLY A 261 6.87 -12.17 5.61
CA GLY A 261 7.49 -13.48 5.87
C GLY A 261 7.04 -14.58 4.90
N MET A 262 6.45 -14.22 3.75
CA MET A 262 6.04 -15.20 2.74
C MET A 262 7.24 -15.71 1.94
N THR A 263 7.16 -16.97 1.50
CA THR A 263 8.13 -17.54 0.55
C THR A 263 7.98 -16.88 -0.82
N ASP A 264 9.03 -16.94 -1.62
CA ASP A 264 9.02 -16.35 -2.96
C ASP A 264 7.97 -16.99 -3.86
N GLU A 265 7.80 -18.32 -3.78
CA GLU A 265 6.81 -19.07 -4.56
C GLU A 265 5.39 -18.60 -4.24
N LEU A 266 5.07 -18.47 -2.96
CA LEU A 266 3.73 -18.03 -2.54
C LEU A 266 3.48 -16.56 -2.87
N ALA A 267 4.51 -15.72 -2.80
CA ALA A 267 4.43 -14.32 -3.20
C ALA A 267 4.24 -14.15 -4.71
N HIS A 268 4.89 -15.00 -5.53
CA HIS A 268 4.71 -15.01 -6.99
C HIS A 268 3.29 -15.42 -7.42
N SER A 269 2.66 -16.33 -6.70
CA SER A 269 1.31 -16.81 -6.99
C SER A 269 0.19 -15.89 -6.45
N SER A 270 0.54 -14.67 -6.06
CA SER A 270 -0.43 -13.71 -5.51
C SER A 270 -1.09 -12.85 -6.58
N ILE A 271 -2.38 -12.61 -6.39
CA ILE A 271 -3.18 -11.68 -7.19
C ILE A 271 -3.77 -10.61 -6.28
N ARG A 272 -3.59 -9.35 -6.67
CA ARG A 272 -4.34 -8.25 -6.09
C ARG A 272 -5.58 -7.96 -6.93
N PHE A 273 -6.73 -8.11 -6.31
CA PHE A 273 -8.01 -7.66 -6.83
C PHE A 273 -8.31 -6.27 -6.28
N SER A 274 -8.57 -5.32 -7.17
CA SER A 274 -8.92 -3.95 -6.82
C SER A 274 -10.31 -3.64 -7.35
N LEU A 275 -11.24 -3.38 -6.44
CA LEU A 275 -12.62 -3.06 -6.77
C LEU A 275 -12.80 -1.54 -6.82
N GLY A 276 -13.72 -1.08 -7.68
CA GLY A 276 -13.95 0.33 -7.88
C GLY A 276 -15.43 0.71 -7.95
N ARG A 277 -15.65 2.00 -8.18
CA ARG A 277 -16.99 2.59 -8.25
C ARG A 277 -17.94 1.87 -9.19
N PHE A 278 -17.43 1.35 -10.29
CA PHE A 278 -18.23 0.73 -11.36
C PHE A 278 -18.25 -0.81 -11.29
N THR A 279 -17.56 -1.43 -10.32
CA THR A 279 -17.57 -2.88 -10.14
C THR A 279 -18.94 -3.36 -9.71
N THR A 280 -19.49 -4.38 -10.39
CA THR A 280 -20.83 -4.95 -10.14
C THR A 280 -20.76 -6.31 -9.44
N GLU A 281 -21.90 -6.79 -8.95
CA GLU A 281 -22.02 -8.14 -8.36
C GLU A 281 -21.80 -9.23 -9.40
N GLU A 282 -22.31 -9.03 -10.61
CA GLU A 282 -22.15 -9.96 -11.73
C GLU A 282 -20.69 -10.13 -12.13
N GLU A 283 -19.92 -9.03 -12.11
CA GLU A 283 -18.47 -9.07 -12.37
C GLU A 283 -17.73 -9.84 -11.26
N ILE A 284 -18.17 -9.71 -10.01
CA ILE A 284 -17.59 -10.49 -8.89
C ILE A 284 -17.92 -11.97 -9.05
N ASP A 285 -19.16 -12.34 -9.38
CA ASP A 285 -19.57 -13.74 -9.60
C ASP A 285 -18.82 -14.36 -10.78
N TYR A 286 -18.67 -13.60 -11.87
CA TYR A 286 -17.85 -14.01 -13.00
C TYR A 286 -16.39 -14.23 -12.58
N THR A 287 -15.82 -13.31 -11.80
CA THR A 287 -14.45 -13.38 -11.29
C THR A 287 -14.25 -14.65 -10.44
N ILE A 288 -15.15 -14.94 -9.51
CA ILE A 288 -15.09 -16.15 -8.67
C ILE A 288 -15.05 -17.40 -9.54
N LYS A 289 -15.97 -17.51 -10.51
CA LYS A 289 -16.06 -18.66 -11.41
C LYS A 289 -14.77 -18.81 -12.25
N LEU A 290 -14.26 -17.71 -12.81
CA LEU A 290 -13.07 -17.72 -13.64
C LEU A 290 -11.83 -18.11 -12.83
N VAL A 291 -11.65 -17.55 -11.63
CA VAL A 291 -10.53 -17.87 -10.73
C VAL A 291 -10.55 -19.35 -10.36
N ARG A 292 -11.69 -19.87 -9.88
CA ARG A 292 -11.81 -21.29 -9.49
C ARG A 292 -11.46 -22.23 -10.64
N ASN A 293 -11.99 -21.96 -11.83
CA ASN A 293 -11.74 -22.79 -13.02
C ASN A 293 -10.26 -22.71 -13.47
N SER A 294 -9.69 -21.50 -13.48
CA SER A 294 -8.31 -21.28 -13.89
C SER A 294 -7.31 -21.94 -12.93
N ILE A 295 -7.50 -21.76 -11.62
CA ILE A 295 -6.65 -22.39 -10.59
C ILE A 295 -6.73 -23.91 -10.67
N GLY A 296 -7.96 -24.50 -10.78
CA GLY A 296 -8.11 -25.94 -10.94
C GLY A 296 -7.31 -26.46 -12.13
N ARG A 297 -7.51 -25.87 -13.31
CA ARG A 297 -6.81 -26.28 -14.53
C ARG A 297 -5.28 -26.11 -14.44
N LEU A 298 -4.78 -25.03 -13.85
CA LEU A 298 -3.35 -24.80 -13.70
C LEU A 298 -2.72 -25.80 -12.72
N ARG A 299 -3.43 -26.13 -11.63
CA ARG A 299 -2.98 -27.16 -10.68
C ARG A 299 -2.96 -28.55 -11.29
N ASP A 300 -3.94 -28.91 -12.12
CA ASP A 300 -3.95 -30.19 -12.84
C ASP A 300 -2.73 -30.36 -13.75
N LEU A 301 -2.10 -29.26 -14.17
CA LEU A 301 -0.88 -29.24 -14.98
C LEU A 301 0.40 -29.05 -14.16
N SER A 302 0.29 -28.85 -12.83
CA SER A 302 1.42 -28.55 -11.96
C SER A 302 2.01 -29.79 -11.31
N PRO A 303 3.26 -30.17 -11.59
CA PRO A 303 3.94 -31.28 -10.90
C PRO A 303 4.01 -31.05 -9.38
N LEU A 304 4.16 -29.79 -8.93
CA LEU A 304 4.22 -29.44 -7.51
C LEU A 304 2.89 -29.74 -6.81
N TRP A 305 1.77 -29.48 -7.47
CA TRP A 305 0.45 -29.81 -6.96
C TRP A 305 0.26 -31.32 -6.82
N GLU A 306 0.69 -32.09 -7.83
CA GLU A 306 0.63 -33.54 -7.79
C GLU A 306 1.47 -34.10 -6.62
N MET A 307 2.71 -33.64 -6.45
CA MET A 307 3.58 -34.03 -5.34
C MET A 307 2.97 -33.68 -3.99
N PHE A 308 2.39 -32.48 -3.84
CA PHE A 308 1.67 -32.07 -2.64
C PHE A 308 0.51 -33.03 -2.32
N LYS A 309 -0.31 -33.38 -3.32
CA LYS A 309 -1.44 -34.33 -3.16
C LYS A 309 -0.98 -35.74 -2.80
N GLN A 310 0.23 -36.12 -3.17
CA GLN A 310 0.86 -37.39 -2.79
C GLN A 310 1.51 -37.34 -1.38
N GLY A 311 1.46 -36.21 -0.69
CA GLY A 311 2.01 -36.04 0.65
C GLY A 311 3.53 -35.87 0.69
N VAL A 312 4.16 -35.50 -0.44
CA VAL A 312 5.59 -35.22 -0.50
C VAL A 312 5.87 -33.89 0.19
N ASP A 313 6.82 -33.89 1.14
CA ASP A 313 7.32 -32.64 1.74
C ASP A 313 8.21 -31.88 0.78
N LEU A 314 7.64 -30.85 0.14
CA LEU A 314 8.33 -30.04 -0.87
C LEU A 314 9.48 -29.21 -0.27
N ASN A 315 9.49 -28.95 1.05
CA ASN A 315 10.60 -28.27 1.69
C ASN A 315 11.84 -29.15 1.85
N SER A 316 11.69 -30.47 1.71
CA SER A 316 12.79 -31.45 1.78
C SER A 316 13.48 -31.67 0.43
N ILE A 317 13.00 -31.06 -0.65
CA ILE A 317 13.53 -31.26 -2.00
C ILE A 317 14.66 -30.27 -2.25
N GLU A 318 15.89 -30.76 -2.41
CA GLU A 318 17.00 -29.96 -2.93
C GLU A 318 16.80 -29.70 -4.43
N TRP A 319 16.40 -28.47 -4.77
CA TRP A 319 16.32 -28.04 -6.16
C TRP A 319 17.74 -27.78 -6.69
N SER A 320 18.22 -28.58 -7.61
CA SER A 320 19.47 -28.28 -8.32
C SER A 320 19.26 -27.04 -9.19
N HIS A 321 19.88 -25.95 -8.81
CA HIS A 321 19.97 -24.78 -9.67
C HIS A 321 20.83 -25.11 -10.89
N HIS A 322 20.21 -25.23 -12.05
CA HIS A 322 20.88 -25.28 -13.35
C HIS A 322 20.94 -23.88 -13.97
#